data_431f92af88f7c68ddfb4d474732feddf
#
_entry.id   431f92af88f7c68ddfb4d474732feddf
#
_cell.length_a   1.000
_cell.length_b   1.000
_cell.length_c   1.000
_cell.angle_alpha   90.00
_cell.angle_beta   90.00
_cell.angle_gamma   90.00
#
_symmetry.space_group_name_H-M   'P 1'
#
loop_
_entity.id
_entity.type
_entity.pdbx_description
1 polymer ?
#
loop_
_entity_poly.entity_id
_entity_poly.type
_entity_poly.pdbx_seq_one_letter_code
_entity_poly.pdbx_strand_id
1 'polypeptide(L)'
;METIKDNTPIYSHNPYHSTKFPLLVLDVSKKVCKPFNEGFQMLHWHEEIQFVAVQKGVVHFKIWEKEYELSEGSCMFINCNVLHHISEKQDCSYHSFLIPPKMLGFFEGSAMEEQEVDTIIKNPAVTNMIFLAQEQKDKKVLKAMNQLDDLYFCKTRPAHWEYALSLCICRLWLEATERIMEFYGCGEAFG
;
A
#
# COMPACT_ATOMS: atom_id res chain seq x y z
N MET A 1 11.96 29.81 15.96
CA MET A 1 13.07 28.88 15.72
C MET A 1 12.44 27.64 15.14
N GLU A 2 12.33 27.55 13.82
CA GLU A 2 11.90 26.33 13.15
C GLU A 2 13.01 25.30 13.33
N THR A 3 12.71 24.23 14.05
CA THR A 3 13.56 23.06 14.11
C THR A 3 13.68 22.52 12.70
N ILE A 4 14.85 22.60 12.10
CA ILE A 4 15.23 21.88 10.89
C ILE A 4 14.96 20.40 11.22
N LYS A 5 13.85 19.86 10.74
CA LYS A 5 13.61 18.41 10.81
C LYS A 5 14.73 17.76 10.00
N ASP A 6 15.52 16.95 10.68
CA ASP A 6 16.53 16.13 10.06
C ASP A 6 15.86 15.30 8.96
N ASN A 7 16.19 15.60 7.71
CA ASN A 7 15.60 14.97 6.53
C ASN A 7 16.30 13.65 6.19
N THR A 8 17.04 13.09 7.15
CA THR A 8 17.70 11.81 6.96
C THR A 8 16.65 10.71 6.82
N PRO A 9 16.68 9.94 5.72
CA PRO A 9 15.75 8.82 5.53
C PRO A 9 15.93 7.77 6.61
N ILE A 10 14.82 7.20 7.09
CA ILE A 10 14.84 6.14 8.09
C ILE A 10 14.27 4.84 7.51
N TYR A 11 14.78 3.70 7.97
CA TYR A 11 14.08 2.43 7.85
C TYR A 11 12.93 2.41 8.86
N SER A 12 11.71 2.28 8.37
CA SER A 12 10.53 2.17 9.23
C SER A 12 10.34 0.74 9.66
N HIS A 13 10.61 0.47 10.91
CA HIS A 13 10.26 -0.83 11.49
C HIS A 13 8.76 -0.89 11.76
N ASN A 14 8.06 -1.83 11.12
CA ASN A 14 6.62 -1.97 11.22
C ASN A 14 6.23 -3.06 12.23
N PRO A 15 5.84 -2.68 13.47
CA PRO A 15 5.45 -3.64 14.48
C PRO A 15 4.06 -4.20 14.18
N TYR A 16 3.99 -5.45 13.74
CA TYR A 16 2.71 -6.13 13.56
C TYR A 16 2.08 -6.51 14.89
N HIS A 17 0.76 -6.44 14.98
CA HIS A 17 0.03 -6.95 16.13
C HIS A 17 0.19 -8.46 16.32
N SER A 18 0.43 -9.20 15.24
CA SER A 18 0.66 -10.64 15.27
C SER A 18 1.66 -11.03 14.18
N THR A 19 2.70 -11.76 14.55
CA THR A 19 3.62 -12.39 13.58
C THR A 19 2.97 -13.52 12.78
N LYS A 20 1.84 -14.07 13.29
CA LYS A 20 1.07 -15.11 12.61
C LYS A 20 0.17 -14.57 11.52
N PHE A 21 -0.23 -13.29 11.62
CA PHE A 21 -0.95 -12.56 10.60
C PHE A 21 -0.35 -11.16 10.48
N PRO A 22 0.75 -11.00 9.75
CA PRO A 22 1.58 -9.80 9.76
C PRO A 22 1.05 -8.69 8.85
N LEU A 23 -0.22 -8.37 8.95
CA LEU A 23 -0.83 -7.21 8.31
C LEU A 23 -0.77 -6.02 9.27
N LEU A 24 -0.20 -4.90 8.83
CA LEU A 24 -0.28 -3.64 9.54
C LEU A 24 -1.17 -2.67 8.76
N VAL A 25 -2.17 -2.12 9.44
CA VAL A 25 -3.04 -1.09 8.85
C VAL A 25 -2.99 0.15 9.71
N LEU A 26 -2.73 1.29 9.05
CA LEU A 26 -2.68 2.60 9.68
C LEU A 26 -3.95 3.37 9.31
N ASP A 27 -4.69 3.80 10.32
CA ASP A 27 -5.78 4.78 10.20
C ASP A 27 -5.21 6.17 10.47
N VAL A 28 -5.26 7.03 9.47
CA VAL A 28 -4.72 8.39 9.54
C VAL A 28 -5.81 9.41 9.34
N SER A 29 -5.96 10.29 10.31
CA SER A 29 -6.92 11.39 10.27
C SER A 29 -6.41 12.57 11.09
N LYS A 30 -6.55 13.79 10.57
CA LYS A 30 -6.17 15.04 11.27
C LYS A 30 -4.74 15.00 11.85
N LYS A 31 -3.77 14.55 11.10
CA LYS A 31 -2.36 14.38 11.52
C LYS A 31 -2.13 13.35 12.63
N VAL A 32 -3.10 12.50 12.93
CA VAL A 32 -2.97 11.41 13.90
C VAL A 32 -2.92 10.09 13.17
N CYS A 33 -1.93 9.27 13.48
CA CYS A 33 -1.75 7.92 12.94
C CYS A 33 -2.03 6.87 14.03
N LYS A 34 -2.89 5.92 13.74
CA LYS A 34 -3.23 4.81 14.63
C LYS A 34 -3.13 3.46 13.90
N PRO A 35 -2.37 2.48 14.45
CA PRO A 35 -1.42 2.65 15.55
C PRO A 35 -0.29 3.62 15.20
N PHE A 36 0.47 4.06 16.20
CA PHE A 36 1.66 4.90 15.97
C PHE A 36 2.65 4.16 15.07
N ASN A 37 3.21 4.90 14.10
CA ASN A 37 4.22 4.40 13.17
C ASN A 37 5.33 5.44 13.01
N GLU A 38 6.59 5.03 13.11
CA GLU A 38 7.75 5.92 13.02
C GLU A 38 7.86 6.60 11.65
N GLY A 39 7.56 5.87 10.57
CA GLY A 39 7.59 6.40 9.21
C GLY A 39 6.52 7.44 8.92
N PHE A 40 5.48 7.56 9.75
CA PHE A 40 4.34 8.44 9.49
C PHE A 40 4.70 9.91 9.25
N GLN A 41 5.75 10.43 9.89
CA GLN A 41 6.17 11.84 9.76
C GLN A 41 7.55 12.02 9.11
N MET A 42 8.17 10.94 8.69
CA MET A 42 9.54 10.93 8.20
C MET A 42 9.61 10.48 6.74
N LEU A 43 10.64 10.92 6.04
CA LEU A 43 11.05 10.28 4.79
C LEU A 43 11.57 8.90 5.15
N HIS A 44 10.95 7.83 4.62
CA HIS A 44 11.23 6.46 5.07
C HIS A 44 11.08 5.42 3.95
N TRP A 45 11.51 4.22 4.25
CA TRP A 45 11.33 3.03 3.44
C TRP A 45 11.12 1.80 4.33
N HIS A 46 10.51 0.76 3.80
CA HIS A 46 10.22 -0.50 4.49
C HIS A 46 10.12 -1.67 3.50
N GLU A 47 10.10 -2.90 4.00
CA GLU A 47 10.09 -4.12 3.19
C GLU A 47 8.70 -4.57 2.72
N GLU A 48 7.64 -4.00 3.27
CA GLU A 48 6.27 -4.28 2.84
C GLU A 48 5.93 -3.55 1.54
N ILE A 49 5.02 -4.10 0.76
CA ILE A 49 4.25 -3.31 -0.19
C ILE A 49 3.20 -2.51 0.58
N GLN A 50 2.85 -1.36 0.04
CA GLN A 50 1.88 -0.48 0.68
C GLN A 50 0.78 -0.08 -0.27
N PHE A 51 -0.48 -0.17 0.19
CA PHE A 51 -1.62 0.44 -0.47
C PHE A 51 -2.20 1.54 0.42
N VAL A 52 -2.32 2.74 -0.13
CA VAL A 52 -2.91 3.89 0.57
C VAL A 52 -4.22 4.26 -0.08
N ALA A 53 -5.32 4.12 0.65
CA ALA A 53 -6.67 4.45 0.20
C ALA A 53 -7.12 5.79 0.80
N VAL A 54 -7.38 6.78 -0.04
CA VAL A 54 -7.81 8.12 0.40
C VAL A 54 -9.30 8.09 0.73
N GLN A 55 -9.62 8.28 2.01
CA GLN A 55 -10.99 8.25 2.53
C GLN A 55 -11.66 9.62 2.43
N LYS A 56 -10.91 10.71 2.57
CA LYS A 56 -11.41 12.07 2.51
C LYS A 56 -10.32 13.07 2.17
N GLY A 57 -10.67 14.09 1.36
CA GLY A 57 -9.79 15.20 1.03
C GLY A 57 -8.71 14.84 0.01
N VAL A 58 -7.55 15.48 0.13
CA VAL A 58 -6.39 15.28 -0.75
C VAL A 58 -5.17 14.90 0.08
N VAL A 59 -4.46 13.87 -0.36
CA VAL A 59 -3.21 13.39 0.26
C VAL A 59 -2.06 13.65 -0.69
N HIS A 60 -0.99 14.26 -0.17
CA HIS A 60 0.23 14.57 -0.92
C HIS A 60 1.31 13.55 -0.59
N PHE A 61 1.90 12.98 -1.64
CA PHE A 61 2.96 11.99 -1.54
C PHE A 61 4.24 12.52 -2.17
N LYS A 62 5.35 12.17 -1.57
CA LYS A 62 6.67 12.27 -2.19
C LYS A 62 7.26 10.87 -2.32
N ILE A 63 7.52 10.43 -3.56
CA ILE A 63 8.17 9.16 -3.88
C ILE A 63 9.49 9.50 -4.57
N TRP A 64 10.61 9.23 -3.90
CA TRP A 64 11.91 9.77 -4.29
C TRP A 64 11.84 11.30 -4.42
N GLU A 65 12.05 11.84 -5.61
CA GLU A 65 11.99 13.28 -5.88
C GLU A 65 10.66 13.73 -6.54
N LYS A 66 9.75 12.78 -6.81
CA LYS A 66 8.47 13.06 -7.46
C LYS A 66 7.37 13.28 -6.45
N GLU A 67 6.54 14.27 -6.70
CA GLU A 67 5.38 14.59 -5.89
C GLU A 67 4.09 14.17 -6.59
N TYR A 68 3.12 13.71 -5.80
CA TYR A 68 1.83 13.24 -6.27
C TYR A 68 0.73 13.73 -5.34
N GLU A 69 -0.44 13.99 -5.93
CA GLU A 69 -1.66 14.33 -5.17
C GLU A 69 -2.74 13.29 -5.47
N LEU A 70 -3.32 12.74 -4.43
CA LEU A 70 -4.44 11.82 -4.54
C LEU A 70 -5.67 12.39 -3.85
N SER A 71 -6.79 12.44 -4.58
CA SER A 71 -8.09 12.82 -4.05
C SER A 71 -8.86 11.62 -3.49
N GLU A 72 -9.90 11.94 -2.75
CA GLU A 72 -10.86 10.99 -2.19
C GLU A 72 -11.29 9.91 -3.18
N GLY A 73 -11.36 8.67 -2.72
CA GLY A 73 -11.71 7.49 -3.51
C GLY A 73 -10.58 6.92 -4.38
N SER A 74 -9.42 7.59 -4.44
CA SER A 74 -8.24 7.09 -5.15
C SER A 74 -7.34 6.27 -4.22
N CYS A 75 -6.46 5.47 -4.82
CA CYS A 75 -5.51 4.63 -4.11
C CYS A 75 -4.11 4.74 -4.72
N MET A 76 -3.06 4.60 -3.91
CA MET A 76 -1.68 4.47 -4.35
C MET A 76 -1.10 3.15 -3.87
N PHE A 77 -0.48 2.43 -4.79
CA PHE A 77 0.46 1.35 -4.51
C PHE A 77 1.88 1.93 -4.39
N ILE A 78 2.64 1.51 -3.38
CA ILE A 78 4.06 1.80 -3.20
C ILE A 78 4.77 0.46 -3.04
N ASN A 79 5.83 0.26 -3.83
CA ASN A 79 6.58 -1.00 -3.81
C ASN A 79 7.51 -1.10 -2.59
N CYS A 80 8.01 -2.30 -2.33
CA CYS A 80 9.00 -2.59 -1.31
C CYS A 80 10.26 -1.74 -1.49
N ASN A 81 10.85 -1.30 -0.39
CA ASN A 81 12.13 -0.57 -0.36
C ASN A 81 12.14 0.75 -1.13
N VAL A 82 10.98 1.30 -1.44
CA VAL A 82 10.84 2.60 -2.10
C VAL A 82 10.85 3.71 -1.07
N LEU A 83 11.73 4.68 -1.26
CA LEU A 83 11.81 5.86 -0.40
C LEU A 83 10.60 6.77 -0.63
N HIS A 84 9.82 7.00 0.42
CA HIS A 84 8.60 7.79 0.32
C HIS A 84 8.26 8.56 1.60
N HIS A 85 7.38 9.53 1.44
CA HIS A 85 6.82 10.34 2.52
C HIS A 85 5.42 10.82 2.13
N ILE A 86 4.50 10.78 3.08
CA ILE A 86 3.20 11.43 2.95
C ILE A 86 3.30 12.80 3.61
N SER A 87 3.44 13.86 2.81
CA SER A 87 3.86 15.18 3.28
C SER A 87 2.72 16.03 3.84
N GLU A 88 1.58 16.12 3.14
CA GLU A 88 0.42 16.91 3.56
C GLU A 88 -0.70 16.00 4.05
N LYS A 89 -1.15 16.22 5.31
CA LYS A 89 -2.09 15.32 6.00
C LYS A 89 -3.12 16.07 6.84
N GLN A 90 -3.28 17.39 6.64
CA GLN A 90 -4.03 18.21 7.60
C GLN A 90 -5.54 18.01 7.49
N ASP A 91 -6.08 18.14 6.30
CA ASP A 91 -7.51 18.11 6.02
C ASP A 91 -7.93 16.87 5.24
N CYS A 92 -7.23 15.77 5.47
CA CYS A 92 -7.48 14.49 4.83
C CYS A 92 -7.58 13.36 5.83
N SER A 93 -8.14 12.24 5.38
CA SER A 93 -8.03 10.96 6.04
C SER A 93 -7.74 9.86 5.02
N TYR A 94 -6.94 8.87 5.42
CA TYR A 94 -6.58 7.74 4.59
C TYR A 94 -6.27 6.51 5.43
N HIS A 95 -6.44 5.35 4.83
CA HIS A 95 -6.00 4.09 5.41
C HIS A 95 -4.79 3.58 4.63
N SER A 96 -3.79 3.08 5.35
CA SER A 96 -2.57 2.56 4.78
C SER A 96 -2.39 1.10 5.17
N PHE A 97 -2.36 0.21 4.18
CA PHE A 97 -2.20 -1.23 4.32
C PHE A 97 -0.78 -1.61 3.97
N LEU A 98 0.01 -2.03 4.97
CA LEU A 98 1.37 -2.52 4.82
C LEU A 98 1.33 -4.05 4.82
N ILE A 99 1.62 -4.63 3.67
CA ILE A 99 1.44 -6.06 3.39
C ILE A 99 2.79 -6.69 3.09
N PRO A 100 3.33 -7.54 3.96
CA PRO A 100 4.54 -8.29 3.64
C PRO A 100 4.36 -9.17 2.41
N PRO A 101 5.30 -9.20 1.46
CA PRO A 101 5.21 -10.00 0.24
C PRO A 101 4.92 -11.49 0.48
N LYS A 102 5.40 -12.04 1.59
CA LYS A 102 5.13 -13.44 1.98
C LYS A 102 3.64 -13.78 2.16
N MET A 103 2.77 -12.77 2.33
CA MET A 103 1.31 -13.00 2.39
C MET A 103 0.71 -13.24 0.99
N LEU A 104 1.44 -12.94 -0.08
CA LEU A 104 0.99 -13.03 -1.46
C LEU A 104 1.51 -14.27 -2.17
N GLY A 105 2.69 -14.77 -1.79
CA GLY A 105 3.37 -15.88 -2.45
C GLY A 105 2.83 -17.27 -2.14
N PHE A 106 1.89 -17.40 -1.19
CA PHE A 106 1.31 -18.63 -0.65
C PHE A 106 2.32 -19.51 0.09
N PHE A 107 3.45 -19.84 -0.51
CA PHE A 107 4.57 -20.56 0.10
C PHE A 107 5.87 -20.25 -0.66
N GLU A 108 6.99 -20.37 0.01
CA GLU A 108 8.32 -20.07 -0.53
C GLU A 108 8.64 -20.97 -1.75
N GLY A 109 9.09 -20.34 -2.83
CA GLY A 109 9.38 -21.01 -4.10
C GLY A 109 8.13 -21.42 -4.90
N SER A 110 6.96 -20.88 -4.56
CA SER A 110 5.75 -21.12 -5.36
C SER A 110 5.79 -20.37 -6.69
N ALA A 111 5.10 -20.90 -7.71
CA ALA A 111 4.95 -20.18 -8.97
C ALA A 111 4.31 -18.78 -8.78
N MET A 112 3.38 -18.64 -7.82
CA MET A 112 2.78 -17.35 -7.49
C MET A 112 3.82 -16.37 -6.93
N GLU A 113 4.71 -16.82 -6.05
CA GLU A 113 5.80 -15.97 -5.55
C GLU A 113 6.73 -15.54 -6.68
N GLU A 114 7.24 -16.48 -7.47
CA GLU A 114 8.25 -16.20 -8.50
C GLU A 114 7.70 -15.39 -9.68
N GLN A 115 6.49 -15.70 -10.15
CA GLN A 115 5.94 -15.13 -11.37
C GLN A 115 5.06 -13.92 -11.11
N GLU A 116 4.27 -13.91 -10.02
CA GLU A 116 3.25 -12.89 -9.78
C GLU A 116 3.68 -11.85 -8.73
N VAL A 117 4.59 -12.22 -7.81
CA VAL A 117 5.03 -11.31 -6.75
C VAL A 117 6.41 -10.75 -7.07
N ASP A 118 7.40 -11.62 -7.20
CA ASP A 118 8.81 -11.24 -7.39
C ASP A 118 9.05 -10.41 -8.65
N THR A 119 8.33 -10.69 -9.72
CA THR A 119 8.39 -9.93 -10.98
C THR A 119 8.09 -8.44 -10.78
N ILE A 120 7.25 -8.10 -9.81
CA ILE A 120 6.91 -6.72 -9.48
C ILE A 120 7.80 -6.18 -8.37
N ILE A 121 7.88 -6.88 -7.24
CA ILE A 121 8.55 -6.33 -6.05
C ILE A 121 10.07 -6.19 -6.23
N LYS A 122 10.69 -7.05 -7.04
CA LYS A 122 12.12 -7.01 -7.35
C LYS A 122 12.47 -6.16 -8.57
N ASN A 123 11.47 -5.61 -9.26
CA ASN A 123 11.71 -4.77 -10.43
C ASN A 123 11.96 -3.30 -9.98
N PRO A 124 13.19 -2.78 -10.15
CA PRO A 124 13.55 -1.44 -9.71
C PRO A 124 12.83 -0.31 -10.48
N ALA A 125 12.27 -0.62 -11.65
CA ALA A 125 11.47 0.34 -12.40
C ALA A 125 10.09 0.55 -11.78
N VAL A 126 9.54 -0.45 -11.07
CA VAL A 126 8.24 -0.40 -10.43
C VAL A 126 8.39 0.24 -9.05
N THR A 127 8.16 1.54 -8.95
CA THR A 127 8.24 2.25 -7.67
C THR A 127 6.88 2.46 -7.03
N ASN A 128 5.90 2.90 -7.80
CA ASN A 128 4.54 3.18 -7.33
C ASN A 128 3.55 3.16 -8.49
N MET A 129 2.27 2.99 -8.18
CA MET A 129 1.18 3.11 -9.15
C MET A 129 0.00 3.83 -8.52
N ILE A 130 -0.62 4.75 -9.27
CA ILE A 130 -1.81 5.47 -8.84
C ILE A 130 -3.04 4.86 -9.52
N PHE A 131 -4.09 4.65 -8.74
CA PHE A 131 -5.41 4.22 -9.18
C PHE A 131 -6.40 5.33 -8.91
N LEU A 132 -6.95 5.94 -9.94
CA LEU A 132 -7.77 7.14 -9.84
C LEU A 132 -9.26 6.83 -9.88
N ALA A 133 -10.02 7.45 -8.99
CA ALA A 133 -11.48 7.24 -8.86
C ALA A 133 -12.26 7.52 -10.16
N GLN A 134 -11.80 8.48 -10.96
CA GLN A 134 -12.43 8.86 -12.24
C GLN A 134 -12.03 7.95 -13.43
N GLU A 135 -11.00 7.13 -13.27
CA GLU A 135 -10.52 6.27 -14.36
C GLU A 135 -11.26 4.94 -14.41
N GLN A 136 -11.88 4.64 -15.54
CA GLN A 136 -12.64 3.38 -15.72
C GLN A 136 -11.74 2.13 -15.55
N LYS A 137 -10.50 2.20 -16.02
CA LYS A 137 -9.52 1.11 -15.96
C LYS A 137 -9.09 0.75 -14.53
N ASP A 138 -9.22 1.67 -13.58
CA ASP A 138 -8.78 1.49 -12.18
C ASP A 138 -9.92 0.99 -11.27
N LYS A 139 -11.15 0.95 -11.77
CA LYS A 139 -12.34 0.59 -10.97
C LYS A 139 -12.27 -0.78 -10.30
N LYS A 140 -11.64 -1.77 -10.94
CA LYS A 140 -11.49 -3.11 -10.36
C LYS A 140 -10.58 -3.08 -9.14
N VAL A 141 -9.44 -2.40 -9.24
CA VAL A 141 -8.48 -2.21 -8.13
C VAL A 141 -9.15 -1.48 -6.98
N LEU A 142 -9.80 -0.34 -7.28
CA LEU A 142 -10.48 0.47 -6.26
C LEU A 142 -11.61 -0.29 -5.57
N LYS A 143 -12.36 -1.11 -6.32
CA LYS A 143 -13.39 -1.99 -5.74
C LYS A 143 -12.78 -3.03 -4.81
N ALA A 144 -11.67 -3.67 -5.19
CA ALA A 144 -10.98 -4.64 -4.35
C ALA A 144 -10.39 -3.98 -3.10
N MET A 145 -9.83 -2.75 -3.23
CA MET A 145 -9.33 -1.96 -2.11
C MET A 145 -10.45 -1.63 -1.11
N ASN A 146 -11.60 -1.16 -1.60
CA ASN A 146 -12.74 -0.84 -0.75
C ASN A 146 -13.28 -2.08 -0.02
N GLN A 147 -13.31 -3.24 -0.68
CA GLN A 147 -13.72 -4.49 -0.04
C GLN A 147 -12.77 -4.91 1.09
N LEU A 148 -11.46 -4.73 0.90
CA LEU A 148 -10.45 -4.99 1.94
C LEU A 148 -10.63 -4.02 3.11
N ASP A 149 -10.81 -2.74 2.81
CA ASP A 149 -11.00 -1.67 3.78
C ASP A 149 -12.27 -1.88 4.62
N ASP A 150 -13.41 -2.11 3.98
CA ASP A 150 -14.70 -2.38 4.63
C ASP A 150 -14.62 -3.60 5.55
N LEU A 151 -13.93 -4.66 5.13
CA LEU A 151 -13.76 -5.87 5.92
C LEU A 151 -12.83 -5.65 7.11
N TYR A 152 -11.77 -4.87 6.95
CA TYR A 152 -10.83 -4.58 8.03
C TYR A 152 -11.47 -3.71 9.11
N PHE A 153 -12.18 -2.65 8.72
CA PHE A 153 -12.81 -1.68 9.62
C PHE A 153 -14.25 -2.04 10.01
N CYS A 154 -14.72 -3.25 9.69
CA CYS A 154 -16.06 -3.69 10.08
C CYS A 154 -16.21 -3.71 11.61
N LYS A 155 -17.36 -3.25 12.12
CA LYS A 155 -17.64 -3.20 13.56
C LYS A 155 -17.63 -4.58 14.23
N THR A 156 -18.08 -5.59 13.49
CA THR A 156 -18.16 -6.97 13.98
C THR A 156 -17.37 -7.86 13.04
N ARG A 157 -16.26 -8.39 13.51
CA ARG A 157 -15.43 -9.30 12.74
C ARG A 157 -16.18 -10.61 12.48
N PRO A 158 -16.31 -11.05 11.22
CA PRO A 158 -16.92 -12.35 10.90
C PRO A 158 -16.04 -13.51 11.36
N ALA A 159 -16.61 -14.70 11.43
CA ALA A 159 -15.83 -15.92 11.57
C ALA A 159 -14.81 -15.99 10.42
N HIS A 160 -13.61 -16.51 10.73
CA HIS A 160 -12.51 -16.62 9.74
C HIS A 160 -12.06 -15.27 9.14
N TRP A 161 -12.12 -14.19 9.92
CA TRP A 161 -11.81 -12.83 9.48
C TRP A 161 -10.42 -12.70 8.84
N GLU A 162 -9.37 -13.29 9.44
CA GLU A 162 -8.01 -13.24 8.87
C GLU A 162 -7.93 -13.96 7.52
N TYR A 163 -8.64 -15.09 7.37
CA TYR A 163 -8.72 -15.81 6.10
C TYR A 163 -9.45 -14.99 5.03
N ALA A 164 -10.56 -14.36 5.39
CA ALA A 164 -11.30 -13.48 4.51
C ALA A 164 -10.46 -12.26 4.09
N LEU A 165 -9.70 -11.64 5.01
CA LEU A 165 -8.75 -10.57 4.67
C LEU A 165 -7.66 -11.05 3.70
N SER A 166 -7.11 -12.26 3.91
CA SER A 166 -6.12 -12.83 2.99
C SER A 166 -6.66 -12.95 1.56
N LEU A 167 -7.90 -13.40 1.41
CA LEU A 167 -8.57 -13.47 0.09
C LEU A 167 -8.77 -12.07 -0.52
N CYS A 168 -9.16 -11.07 0.28
CA CYS A 168 -9.26 -9.69 -0.19
C CYS A 168 -7.91 -9.11 -0.60
N ILE A 169 -6.84 -9.39 0.16
CA ILE A 169 -5.47 -8.99 -0.15
C ILE A 169 -5.01 -9.62 -1.48
N CYS A 170 -5.21 -10.92 -1.65
CA CYS A 170 -4.88 -11.62 -2.90
C CYS A 170 -5.70 -11.06 -4.09
N ARG A 171 -6.98 -10.74 -3.88
CA ARG A 171 -7.80 -10.13 -4.91
C ARG A 171 -7.32 -8.73 -5.29
N LEU A 172 -6.99 -7.90 -4.30
CA LEU A 172 -6.42 -6.57 -4.54
C LEU A 172 -5.11 -6.67 -5.32
N TRP A 173 -4.24 -7.60 -4.90
CA TRP A 173 -2.97 -7.84 -5.59
C TRP A 173 -3.18 -8.22 -7.05
N LEU A 174 -4.03 -9.20 -7.33
CA LEU A 174 -4.34 -9.65 -8.70
C LEU A 174 -4.81 -8.48 -9.60
N GLU A 175 -5.76 -7.66 -9.13
CA GLU A 175 -6.26 -6.52 -9.92
C GLU A 175 -5.20 -5.42 -10.08
N ALA A 176 -4.36 -5.21 -9.06
CA ALA A 176 -3.28 -4.22 -9.11
C ALA A 176 -2.15 -4.66 -10.06
N THR A 177 -1.77 -5.93 -10.04
CA THR A 177 -0.69 -6.46 -10.90
C THR A 177 -1.02 -6.34 -12.37
N GLU A 178 -2.26 -6.63 -12.80
CA GLU A 178 -2.71 -6.42 -14.18
C GLU A 178 -2.43 -4.97 -14.61
N ARG A 179 -2.77 -4.01 -13.77
CA ARG A 179 -2.58 -2.57 -14.07
C ARG A 179 -1.10 -2.14 -14.02
N ILE A 180 -0.33 -2.66 -13.07
CA ILE A 180 1.10 -2.37 -12.94
C ILE A 180 1.85 -2.92 -14.15
N MET A 181 1.59 -4.16 -14.55
CA MET A 181 2.22 -4.78 -15.71
C MET A 181 1.89 -4.04 -17.01
N GLU A 182 0.63 -3.64 -17.20
CA GLU A 182 0.21 -2.83 -18.35
C GLU A 182 0.96 -1.49 -18.42
N PHE A 183 1.14 -0.82 -17.29
CA PHE A 183 1.79 0.50 -17.23
C PHE A 183 3.31 0.42 -17.41
N TYR A 184 3.95 -0.55 -16.78
CA TYR A 184 5.41 -0.68 -16.79
C TYR A 184 5.95 -1.59 -17.90
N GLY A 185 5.08 -2.20 -18.71
CA GLY A 185 5.50 -3.09 -19.80
C GLY A 185 6.13 -4.42 -19.34
N CYS A 186 5.86 -4.86 -18.11
CA CYS A 186 6.46 -6.06 -17.53
C CYS A 186 5.82 -7.38 -18.04
N GLY A 187 4.81 -7.32 -18.90
CA GLY A 187 3.97 -8.46 -19.28
C GLY A 187 4.40 -9.27 -20.51
N GLU A 188 5.48 -8.92 -21.22
CA GLU A 188 5.86 -9.62 -22.47
C GLU A 188 6.86 -10.77 -22.29
N ALA A 189 7.18 -11.19 -21.06
CA ALA A 189 8.22 -12.19 -20.81
C ALA A 189 7.71 -13.65 -20.66
N PHE A 190 6.42 -13.91 -20.83
CA PHE A 190 5.85 -15.27 -20.69
C PHE A 190 5.14 -15.72 -21.98
N GLY A 191 5.93 -16.06 -22.98
CA GLY A 191 5.53 -16.80 -24.16
C GLY A 191 6.12 -18.20 -24.12
#